data_b64b609a5fc0d30638b5a1e89d80c9de
#
_entry.id   b64b609a5fc0d30638b5a1e89d80c9de
#
_cell.length_a   1.000
_cell.length_b   1.000
_cell.length_c   1.000
_cell.angle_alpha   90.00
_cell.angle_beta   90.00
_cell.angle_gamma   90.00
#
_symmetry.space_group_name_H-M   'P 1'
#
loop_
_entity.id
_entity.type
_entity.pdbx_description
1 polymer ?
#
loop_
_entity_poly.entity_id
_entity_poly.type
_entity_poly.pdbx_seq_one_letter_code
_entity_poly.pdbx_strand_id
1 'polypeptide(L)'
;MKKKNFWSAVLAMGLAATLSVGFVGCSDDDEPTPEIVENPLEKGGYYIAGFVTDGTNGLEGVTVKTDGVEATSGADGAYQLAVKKTGSYTVEFSKEGFVTVASATEIASGAKANAVVALSQDMTKANPAVTVGTDGMELVEALKEISTLSIPADALKEETDISITEYTPGAGQNSNQLSLSTLQCTPDGQVFEKPVVVSVKNGTSSDIYFADVKHLVEKNGTWEEVGDASYDAA
;
A
#
# COMPACT_ATOMS: atom_id res chain seq x y z
N MET A 1 1.12 7.48 -30.95
CA MET A 1 1.30 6.70 -29.71
C MET A 1 0.12 5.77 -29.57
N LYS A 2 0.33 4.46 -29.76
CA LYS A 2 -0.75 3.44 -29.67
C LYS A 2 -0.99 3.11 -28.20
N LYS A 3 -2.17 3.46 -27.66
CA LYS A 3 -2.63 2.95 -26.36
C LYS A 3 -2.82 1.44 -26.49
N LYS A 4 -1.94 0.65 -25.91
CA LYS A 4 -2.12 -0.79 -25.79
C LYS A 4 -3.27 -1.03 -24.80
N ASN A 5 -4.29 -1.75 -25.23
CA ASN A 5 -5.43 -2.11 -24.42
C ASN A 5 -4.98 -3.05 -23.31
N PHE A 6 -4.78 -2.52 -22.10
CA PHE A 6 -4.33 -3.19 -20.90
C PHE A 6 -5.28 -4.33 -20.45
N TRP A 7 -6.54 -4.27 -20.86
CA TRP A 7 -7.57 -5.25 -20.48
C TRP A 7 -7.40 -6.63 -21.11
N SER A 8 -6.70 -6.73 -22.22
CA SER A 8 -6.49 -8.04 -22.89
C SER A 8 -5.46 -8.93 -22.18
N ALA A 9 -4.56 -8.35 -21.39
CA ALA A 9 -3.52 -9.11 -20.69
C ALA A 9 -4.06 -9.84 -19.44
N VAL A 10 -5.01 -9.22 -18.73
CA VAL A 10 -5.60 -9.82 -17.51
C VAL A 10 -6.47 -11.04 -17.85
N LEU A 11 -7.12 -11.06 -19.03
CA LEU A 11 -7.93 -12.20 -19.47
C LEU A 11 -7.07 -13.38 -19.98
N ALA A 12 -5.85 -13.12 -20.46
CA ALA A 12 -4.99 -14.16 -21.02
C ALA A 12 -4.28 -15.02 -19.95
N MET A 13 -4.05 -14.46 -18.74
CA MET A 13 -3.41 -15.24 -17.65
C MET A 13 -4.35 -16.24 -16.97
N GLY A 14 -5.65 -16.06 -17.06
CA GLY A 14 -6.64 -17.01 -16.51
C GLY A 14 -6.74 -18.34 -17.27
N LEU A 15 -6.15 -18.47 -18.46
CA LEU A 15 -6.31 -19.65 -19.32
C LEU A 15 -5.05 -20.52 -19.46
N ALA A 16 -3.90 -20.11 -18.93
CA ALA A 16 -2.64 -20.84 -19.10
C ALA A 16 -2.33 -21.88 -17.99
N ALA A 17 -3.21 -22.01 -16.99
CA ALA A 17 -3.00 -22.94 -15.86
C ALA A 17 -3.73 -24.28 -16.00
N THR A 18 -4.29 -24.60 -17.15
CA THR A 18 -4.92 -25.89 -17.37
C THR A 18 -4.23 -26.63 -18.54
N LEU A 19 -3.16 -27.34 -18.26
CA LEU A 19 -2.75 -28.54 -19.00
C LEU A 19 -1.41 -29.06 -18.45
N SER A 20 -1.46 -29.76 -17.33
CA SER A 20 -0.51 -30.81 -17.06
C SER A 20 -1.27 -31.98 -16.43
N VAL A 21 -1.91 -32.78 -17.29
CA VAL A 21 -2.36 -34.12 -16.92
C VAL A 21 -1.10 -34.98 -16.91
N GLY A 22 -0.52 -35.15 -15.70
CA GLY A 22 0.54 -36.12 -15.49
C GLY A 22 -0.02 -37.55 -15.54
N PHE A 23 0.53 -38.38 -16.42
CA PHE A 23 0.29 -39.82 -16.44
C PHE A 23 0.81 -40.45 -15.15
N VAL A 24 -0.06 -41.15 -14.45
CA VAL A 24 0.29 -41.99 -13.29
C VAL A 24 0.98 -43.24 -13.82
N GLY A 25 2.28 -43.34 -13.58
CA GLY A 25 3.04 -44.58 -13.61
C GLY A 25 3.20 -45.10 -12.18
N CYS A 26 2.70 -46.29 -11.91
CA CYS A 26 2.91 -46.98 -10.64
C CYS A 26 4.38 -47.31 -10.44
N SER A 27 4.98 -46.90 -9.33
CA SER A 27 5.99 -47.66 -8.60
C SER A 27 6.08 -47.13 -7.16
N ASP A 28 6.06 -48.07 -6.23
CA ASP A 28 6.24 -47.85 -4.79
C ASP A 28 7.62 -47.26 -4.53
N ASP A 29 7.66 -46.07 -3.95
CA ASP A 29 8.74 -45.57 -3.13
C ASP A 29 8.22 -44.31 -2.37
N ASP A 30 8.44 -44.24 -1.06
CA ASP A 30 8.07 -43.19 -0.13
C ASP A 30 8.75 -41.85 -0.50
N GLU A 31 8.34 -41.16 -1.54
CA GLU A 31 8.63 -39.73 -1.72
C GLU A 31 7.53 -38.93 -1.05
N PRO A 32 7.89 -37.84 -0.33
CA PRO A 32 6.90 -36.95 0.25
C PRO A 32 6.02 -36.38 -0.84
N THR A 33 4.75 -36.75 -0.81
CA THR A 33 3.72 -36.26 -1.73
C THR A 33 3.80 -34.73 -1.71
N PRO A 34 4.05 -34.03 -2.84
CA PRO A 34 4.01 -32.59 -2.85
C PRO A 34 2.62 -32.17 -2.38
N GLU A 35 2.59 -31.31 -1.36
CA GLU A 35 1.37 -30.71 -0.86
C GLU A 35 0.69 -30.04 -2.05
N ILE A 36 -0.40 -30.64 -2.54
CA ILE A 36 -1.19 -30.04 -3.63
C ILE A 36 -1.74 -28.76 -3.03
N VAL A 37 -1.15 -27.62 -3.41
CA VAL A 37 -1.75 -26.31 -3.16
C VAL A 37 -3.11 -26.35 -3.85
N GLU A 38 -4.16 -26.62 -3.07
CA GLU A 38 -5.52 -26.73 -3.57
C GLU A 38 -5.86 -25.45 -4.32
N ASN A 39 -6.07 -25.58 -5.63
CA ASN A 39 -6.47 -24.44 -6.46
C ASN A 39 -7.79 -23.88 -5.91
N PRO A 40 -7.82 -22.63 -5.39
CA PRO A 40 -9.04 -22.07 -4.83
C PRO A 40 -10.22 -22.00 -5.81
N LEU A 41 -9.94 -22.05 -7.12
CA LEU A 41 -10.96 -22.14 -8.19
C LEU A 41 -11.86 -23.37 -8.06
N GLU A 42 -11.38 -24.47 -7.51
CA GLU A 42 -12.15 -25.70 -7.32
C GLU A 42 -13.16 -25.62 -6.17
N LYS A 43 -13.00 -24.63 -5.27
CA LYS A 43 -13.84 -24.48 -4.07
C LYS A 43 -14.84 -23.33 -4.12
N GLY A 44 -15.01 -22.66 -5.27
CA GLY A 44 -16.01 -21.60 -5.41
C GLY A 44 -15.70 -20.33 -4.61
N GLY A 45 -14.43 -19.98 -4.49
CA GLY A 45 -13.97 -18.73 -3.88
C GLY A 45 -14.10 -17.52 -4.79
N TYR A 46 -13.50 -16.41 -4.39
CA TYR A 46 -13.41 -15.15 -5.13
C TYR A 46 -11.95 -14.71 -5.19
N TYR A 47 -11.65 -13.78 -6.07
CA TYR A 47 -10.28 -13.31 -6.26
C TYR A 47 -10.21 -11.79 -6.20
N ILE A 48 -9.13 -11.31 -5.57
CA ILE A 48 -8.65 -9.94 -5.68
C ILE A 48 -7.34 -10.03 -6.42
N ALA A 49 -7.22 -9.38 -7.59
CA ALA A 49 -6.04 -9.50 -8.44
C ALA A 49 -5.71 -8.17 -9.09
N GLY A 50 -4.44 -7.96 -9.41
CA GLY A 50 -3.97 -6.74 -10.05
C GLY A 50 -2.47 -6.70 -10.21
N PHE A 51 -1.95 -5.49 -10.28
CA PHE A 51 -0.53 -5.24 -10.41
C PHE A 51 -0.05 -4.29 -9.33
N VAL A 52 1.14 -4.54 -8.82
CA VAL A 52 1.85 -3.60 -7.97
C VAL A 52 2.99 -2.98 -8.78
N THR A 53 3.11 -1.67 -8.75
CA THR A 53 4.10 -0.93 -9.55
C THR A 53 4.82 0.12 -8.69
N ASP A 54 5.93 0.66 -9.23
CA ASP A 54 6.61 1.86 -8.70
C ASP A 54 6.18 3.15 -9.42
N GLY A 55 5.04 3.10 -10.11
CA GLY A 55 4.56 4.15 -11.02
C GLY A 55 5.07 4.00 -12.46
N THR A 56 6.07 3.17 -12.70
CA THR A 56 6.65 2.93 -14.03
C THR A 56 6.74 1.44 -14.38
N ASN A 57 7.26 0.65 -13.46
CA ASN A 57 7.53 -0.78 -13.66
C ASN A 57 6.76 -1.62 -12.66
N GLY A 58 6.48 -2.87 -13.01
CA GLY A 58 5.98 -3.86 -12.08
C GLY A 58 7.00 -4.13 -10.96
N LEU A 59 6.51 -4.24 -9.73
CA LEU A 59 7.31 -4.55 -8.55
C LEU A 59 7.19 -6.03 -8.21
N GLU A 60 8.31 -6.75 -8.38
CA GLU A 60 8.45 -8.14 -7.92
C GLU A 60 8.61 -8.21 -6.40
N GLY A 61 8.11 -9.29 -5.79
CA GLY A 61 8.36 -9.60 -4.39
C GLY A 61 7.64 -8.69 -3.39
N VAL A 62 6.55 -8.06 -3.78
CA VAL A 62 5.66 -7.35 -2.85
C VAL A 62 4.79 -8.38 -2.13
N THR A 63 4.78 -8.32 -0.82
CA THR A 63 3.83 -9.08 -0.01
C THR A 63 2.48 -8.38 -0.05
N VAL A 64 1.46 -9.10 -0.50
CA VAL A 64 0.06 -8.62 -0.61
C VAL A 64 -0.79 -9.48 0.31
N LYS A 65 -1.45 -8.89 1.31
CA LYS A 65 -2.22 -9.66 2.29
C LYS A 65 -3.56 -9.04 2.66
N THR A 66 -4.53 -9.89 2.99
CA THR A 66 -5.83 -9.51 3.55
C THR A 66 -6.43 -10.70 4.29
N ASP A 67 -7.14 -10.48 5.40
CA ASP A 67 -7.93 -11.49 6.15
C ASP A 67 -7.25 -12.87 6.29
N GLY A 68 -5.95 -12.88 6.57
CA GLY A 68 -5.17 -14.12 6.74
C GLY A 68 -4.83 -14.85 5.43
N VAL A 69 -5.04 -14.21 4.28
CA VAL A 69 -4.60 -14.67 2.97
C VAL A 69 -3.45 -13.78 2.50
N GLU A 70 -2.41 -14.40 1.94
CA GLU A 70 -1.22 -13.73 1.46
C GLU A 70 -0.82 -14.22 0.07
N ALA A 71 -0.26 -13.33 -0.73
CA ALA A 71 0.38 -13.62 -2.00
C ALA A 71 1.62 -12.74 -2.19
N THR A 72 2.50 -13.15 -3.09
CA THR A 72 3.68 -12.36 -3.47
C THR A 72 3.57 -11.99 -4.94
N SER A 73 3.87 -10.74 -5.28
CA SER A 73 3.85 -10.29 -6.67
C SER A 73 4.98 -10.90 -7.50
N GLY A 74 4.68 -11.26 -8.74
CA GLY A 74 5.63 -11.75 -9.71
C GLY A 74 6.53 -10.66 -10.32
N ALA A 75 7.41 -11.05 -11.26
CA ALA A 75 8.39 -10.17 -11.90
C ALA A 75 7.76 -8.98 -12.66
N ASP A 76 6.53 -9.11 -13.10
CA ASP A 76 5.75 -8.07 -13.76
C ASP A 76 4.86 -7.27 -12.78
N GLY A 77 4.97 -7.54 -11.48
CA GLY A 77 4.15 -6.96 -10.43
C GLY A 77 2.77 -7.61 -10.28
N ALA A 78 2.42 -8.62 -11.07
CA ALA A 78 1.12 -9.28 -10.99
C ALA A 78 0.95 -10.06 -9.67
N TYR A 79 -0.25 -10.00 -9.09
CA TYR A 79 -0.61 -10.78 -7.91
C TYR A 79 -2.06 -11.26 -7.97
N GLN A 80 -2.37 -12.26 -7.16
CA GLN A 80 -3.73 -12.78 -6.99
C GLN A 80 -3.91 -13.30 -5.57
N LEU A 81 -4.93 -12.79 -4.87
CA LEU A 81 -5.39 -13.28 -3.57
C LEU A 81 -6.67 -14.08 -3.75
N ALA A 82 -6.74 -15.26 -3.15
CA ALA A 82 -7.94 -16.08 -3.14
C ALA A 82 -8.68 -15.93 -1.82
N VAL A 83 -9.89 -15.38 -1.83
CA VAL A 83 -10.72 -15.15 -0.65
C VAL A 83 -12.01 -15.98 -0.70
N LYS A 84 -12.57 -16.29 0.48
CA LYS A 84 -13.69 -17.25 0.58
C LYS A 84 -15.06 -16.59 0.65
N LYS A 85 -15.16 -15.29 0.89
CA LYS A 85 -16.41 -14.59 1.17
C LYS A 85 -16.57 -13.36 0.27
N THR A 86 -17.80 -12.92 0.10
CA THR A 86 -18.11 -11.57 -0.41
C THR A 86 -18.03 -10.57 0.73
N GLY A 87 -17.83 -9.29 0.42
CA GLY A 87 -17.77 -8.18 1.38
C GLY A 87 -16.59 -7.26 1.13
N SER A 88 -16.36 -6.35 2.05
CA SER A 88 -15.27 -5.38 2.01
C SER A 88 -13.96 -6.01 2.52
N TYR A 89 -12.86 -5.68 1.86
CA TYR A 89 -11.52 -6.12 2.16
C TYR A 89 -10.58 -4.92 2.23
N THR A 90 -9.71 -4.92 3.24
CA THR A 90 -8.52 -4.07 3.26
C THR A 90 -7.32 -4.92 2.86
N VAL A 91 -6.69 -4.55 1.76
CA VAL A 91 -5.52 -5.24 1.21
C VAL A 91 -4.28 -4.42 1.50
N GLU A 92 -3.34 -4.98 2.22
CA GLU A 92 -2.05 -4.37 2.54
C GLU A 92 -1.00 -4.82 1.54
N PHE A 93 -0.19 -3.86 1.08
CA PHE A 93 0.95 -4.04 0.18
C PHE A 93 2.21 -3.61 0.90
N SER A 94 3.16 -4.52 1.08
CA SER A 94 4.41 -4.24 1.79
C SER A 94 5.62 -4.82 1.06
N LYS A 95 6.71 -4.05 1.04
CA LYS A 95 8.01 -4.44 0.50
C LYS A 95 9.11 -3.63 1.17
N GLU A 96 10.24 -4.26 1.49
CA GLU A 96 11.40 -3.57 2.03
C GLU A 96 11.85 -2.42 1.10
N GLY A 97 12.12 -1.26 1.67
CA GLY A 97 12.49 -0.05 0.95
C GLY A 97 11.34 0.71 0.28
N PHE A 98 10.10 0.31 0.55
CA PHE A 98 8.89 0.99 0.07
C PHE A 98 7.95 1.34 1.22
N VAL A 99 7.11 2.35 1.00
CA VAL A 99 6.01 2.68 1.90
C VAL A 99 4.98 1.56 1.88
N THR A 100 4.59 1.06 3.05
CA THR A 100 3.47 0.12 3.16
C THR A 100 2.16 0.86 2.90
N VAL A 101 1.32 0.31 2.02
CA VAL A 101 0.04 0.91 1.62
C VAL A 101 -1.10 -0.06 1.85
N ALA A 102 -2.20 0.43 2.41
CA ALA A 102 -3.44 -0.31 2.50
C ALA A 102 -4.46 0.25 1.50
N SER A 103 -5.16 -0.62 0.80
CA SER A 103 -6.21 -0.26 -0.16
C SER A 103 -7.48 -1.03 0.12
N ALA A 104 -8.62 -0.35 0.10
CA ALA A 104 -9.92 -0.99 0.28
C ALA A 104 -10.50 -1.42 -1.07
N THR A 105 -11.17 -2.57 -1.07
CA THR A 105 -11.94 -3.08 -2.21
C THR A 105 -13.16 -3.85 -1.70
N GLU A 106 -14.10 -4.15 -2.58
CA GLU A 106 -15.32 -4.87 -2.22
C GLU A 106 -15.64 -5.95 -3.26
N ILE A 107 -15.96 -7.14 -2.77
CA ILE A 107 -16.58 -8.20 -3.56
C ILE A 107 -18.07 -8.14 -3.30
N ALA A 108 -18.85 -7.76 -4.30
CA ALA A 108 -20.29 -7.58 -4.18
C ALA A 108 -20.99 -8.85 -3.67
N SER A 109 -22.00 -8.69 -2.80
CA SER A 109 -22.75 -9.80 -2.20
C SER A 109 -23.43 -10.73 -3.21
N GLY A 110 -23.68 -10.27 -4.42
CA GLY A 110 -24.23 -11.06 -5.54
C GLY A 110 -23.20 -11.59 -6.52
N ALA A 111 -21.90 -11.49 -6.21
CA ALA A 111 -20.85 -11.97 -7.10
C ALA A 111 -20.94 -13.48 -7.32
N LYS A 112 -20.73 -13.92 -8.56
CA LYS A 112 -20.64 -15.35 -8.91
C LYS A 112 -19.35 -15.94 -8.35
N ALA A 113 -19.37 -17.23 -8.04
CA ALA A 113 -18.15 -17.96 -7.71
C ALA A 113 -17.05 -17.73 -8.77
N ASN A 114 -15.81 -17.61 -8.34
CA ASN A 114 -14.65 -17.27 -9.15
C ASN A 114 -14.66 -15.85 -9.76
N ALA A 115 -15.52 -14.95 -9.27
CA ALA A 115 -15.44 -13.54 -9.65
C ALA A 115 -14.08 -12.95 -9.24
N VAL A 116 -13.53 -12.13 -10.11
CA VAL A 116 -12.27 -11.41 -9.91
C VAL A 116 -12.58 -9.91 -9.74
N VAL A 117 -12.09 -9.32 -8.66
CA VAL A 117 -12.11 -7.88 -8.45
C VAL A 117 -10.71 -7.35 -8.71
N ALA A 118 -10.61 -6.34 -9.56
CA ALA A 118 -9.34 -5.71 -9.90
C ALA A 118 -8.94 -4.69 -8.84
N LEU A 119 -7.72 -4.82 -8.31
CA LEU A 119 -7.10 -3.86 -7.41
C LEU A 119 -5.62 -3.75 -7.75
N SER A 120 -5.19 -2.61 -8.28
CA SER A 120 -3.78 -2.33 -8.55
C SER A 120 -3.29 -1.21 -7.65
N GLN A 121 -2.01 -1.26 -7.27
CA GLN A 121 -1.41 -0.34 -6.34
C GLN A 121 -0.05 0.15 -6.84
N ASP A 122 0.13 1.48 -6.84
CA ASP A 122 1.45 2.09 -6.98
C ASP A 122 2.07 2.27 -5.59
N MET A 123 3.31 1.81 -5.43
CA MET A 123 4.05 1.94 -4.19
C MET A 123 5.15 3.00 -4.33
N THR A 124 5.28 3.83 -3.31
CA THR A 124 6.33 4.84 -3.24
C THR A 124 7.56 4.26 -2.56
N LYS A 125 8.73 4.47 -3.16
CA LYS A 125 10.01 4.09 -2.53
C LYS A 125 10.22 4.96 -1.29
N ALA A 126 10.54 4.31 -0.17
CA ALA A 126 10.83 5.02 1.07
C ALA A 126 12.11 5.87 0.95
N ASN A 127 12.07 7.07 1.50
CA ASN A 127 13.26 7.90 1.62
C ASN A 127 14.26 7.28 2.60
N PRO A 128 15.58 7.49 2.42
CA PRO A 128 16.56 7.06 3.39
C PRO A 128 16.32 7.74 4.74
N ALA A 129 16.62 7.03 5.82
CA ALA A 129 16.59 7.62 7.15
C ALA A 129 17.72 8.64 7.34
N VAL A 130 17.45 9.67 8.12
CA VAL A 130 18.41 10.68 8.55
C VAL A 130 18.52 10.59 10.06
N THR A 131 19.76 10.58 10.57
CA THR A 131 20.03 10.55 11.99
C THR A 131 19.76 11.94 12.58
N VAL A 132 18.82 12.01 13.52
CA VAL A 132 18.43 13.24 14.23
C VAL A 132 18.90 13.15 15.68
N GLY A 133 19.72 14.11 16.09
CA GLY A 133 20.21 14.23 17.47
C GLY A 133 19.24 14.98 18.40
N THR A 134 19.67 15.12 19.65
CA THR A 134 18.92 15.88 20.67
C THR A 134 18.83 17.38 20.37
N ASP A 135 19.69 17.91 19.51
CA ASP A 135 19.67 19.32 19.06
C ASP A 135 18.49 19.63 18.12
N GLY A 136 17.77 18.59 17.71
CA GLY A 136 16.68 18.71 16.76
C GLY A 136 17.17 18.88 15.32
N MET A 137 16.24 18.95 14.38
CA MET A 137 16.55 19.13 12.95
C MET A 137 15.32 19.63 12.18
N GLU A 138 15.56 20.35 11.11
CA GLU A 138 14.55 20.62 10.09
C GLU A 138 14.81 19.74 8.86
N LEU A 139 13.89 18.81 8.58
CA LEU A 139 13.98 17.87 7.46
C LEU A 139 13.27 18.45 6.24
N VAL A 140 13.95 19.33 5.50
CA VAL A 140 13.40 19.98 4.30
C VAL A 140 13.70 19.16 3.05
N GLU A 141 14.88 18.57 2.94
CA GLU A 141 15.35 17.90 1.72
C GLU A 141 14.72 16.51 1.51
N ALA A 142 14.32 15.84 2.59
CA ALA A 142 13.69 14.51 2.51
C ALA A 142 12.26 14.56 1.96
N LEU A 143 11.63 15.73 1.93
CA LEU A 143 10.20 15.90 1.67
C LEU A 143 9.96 16.75 0.41
N LYS A 144 10.59 16.47 -0.71
CA LYS A 144 10.33 17.14 -2.00
C LYS A 144 9.56 18.45 -1.80
N GLU A 145 10.10 19.58 -1.74
CA GLU A 145 9.57 20.96 -1.72
C GLU A 145 8.15 21.23 -1.15
N ILE A 146 7.33 20.19 -0.88
CA ILE A 146 5.92 20.32 -0.54
C ILE A 146 5.69 20.32 0.97
N SER A 147 6.46 19.53 1.73
CA SER A 147 6.29 19.38 3.17
C SER A 147 7.61 19.50 3.91
N THR A 148 7.57 20.04 5.10
CA THR A 148 8.73 20.10 5.99
C THR A 148 8.36 19.49 7.34
N LEU A 149 9.29 18.81 7.98
CA LEU A 149 9.18 18.37 9.36
C LEU A 149 10.23 19.10 10.20
N SER A 150 9.79 19.84 11.19
CA SER A 150 10.65 20.50 12.17
C SER A 150 10.61 19.74 13.49
N ILE A 151 11.74 19.18 13.88
CA ILE A 151 11.95 18.50 15.16
C ILE A 151 12.74 19.45 16.06
N PRO A 152 12.15 20.02 17.13
CA PRO A 152 12.84 20.97 17.98
C PRO A 152 13.92 20.30 18.84
N ALA A 153 14.86 21.09 19.36
CA ALA A 153 15.84 20.60 20.32
C ALA A 153 15.16 19.99 21.55
N ASP A 154 15.75 18.93 22.09
CA ASP A 154 15.23 18.09 23.19
C ASP A 154 13.87 17.42 22.90
N ALA A 155 13.46 17.32 21.65
CA ALA A 155 12.29 16.50 21.27
C ALA A 155 12.60 15.00 21.30
N LEU A 156 13.84 14.62 21.10
CA LEU A 156 14.32 13.24 21.18
C LEU A 156 15.20 13.06 22.42
N LYS A 157 15.05 11.90 23.11
CA LYS A 157 15.89 11.52 24.25
C LYS A 157 17.28 11.06 23.84
N GLU A 158 17.39 10.51 22.66
CA GLU A 158 18.61 9.95 22.08
C GLU A 158 18.61 10.15 20.59
N GLU A 159 19.78 9.99 19.99
CA GLU A 159 19.96 10.01 18.54
C GLU A 159 19.12 8.92 17.89
N THR A 160 18.31 9.30 16.91
CA THR A 160 17.32 8.42 16.30
C THR A 160 17.35 8.58 14.78
N ASP A 161 17.34 7.46 14.06
CA ASP A 161 17.22 7.45 12.60
C ASP A 161 15.76 7.66 12.20
N ILE A 162 15.46 8.80 11.57
CA ILE A 162 14.10 9.19 11.16
C ILE A 162 14.04 9.23 9.64
N SER A 163 13.05 8.56 9.08
CA SER A 163 12.69 8.70 7.66
C SER A 163 11.28 9.22 7.53
N ILE A 164 11.07 10.09 6.54
CA ILE A 164 9.76 10.62 6.18
C ILE A 164 9.61 10.53 4.68
N THR A 165 8.52 9.91 4.27
CA THR A 165 8.22 9.72 2.86
C THR A 165 6.81 10.18 2.56
N GLU A 166 6.69 11.11 1.62
CA GLU A 166 5.39 11.49 1.07
C GLU A 166 4.94 10.44 0.05
N TYR A 167 3.69 9.98 0.16
CA TYR A 167 3.16 8.94 -0.72
C TYR A 167 1.69 9.17 -1.06
N THR A 168 1.20 8.44 -2.05
CA THR A 168 -0.23 8.43 -2.39
C THR A 168 -0.90 7.27 -1.65
N PRO A 169 -1.90 7.53 -0.79
CA PRO A 169 -2.61 6.48 -0.08
C PRO A 169 -3.39 5.57 -1.04
N GLY A 170 -3.68 4.37 -0.59
CA GLY A 170 -4.42 3.39 -1.37
C GLY A 170 -5.88 3.77 -1.65
N ALA A 171 -6.51 3.05 -2.56
CA ALA A 171 -7.90 3.26 -2.93
C ALA A 171 -8.86 3.04 -1.73
N GLY A 172 -9.97 3.76 -1.71
CA GLY A 172 -11.00 3.66 -0.67
C GLY A 172 -10.67 4.40 0.62
N GLN A 173 -9.51 5.04 0.69
CA GLN A 173 -9.13 5.90 1.80
C GLN A 173 -9.70 7.30 1.56
N ASN A 174 -10.59 7.77 2.46
CA ASN A 174 -11.12 9.14 2.48
C ASN A 174 -11.74 9.66 1.16
N SER A 175 -12.70 8.93 0.58
CA SER A 175 -13.33 9.27 -0.70
C SER A 175 -13.98 10.66 -0.79
N ASN A 176 -14.22 11.34 0.33
CA ASN A 176 -14.86 12.65 0.41
C ASN A 176 -13.92 13.78 0.87
N GLN A 177 -12.61 13.52 0.97
CA GLN A 177 -11.62 14.48 1.45
C GLN A 177 -10.52 14.66 0.40
N LEU A 178 -10.05 15.89 0.24
CA LEU A 178 -8.84 16.17 -0.53
C LEU A 178 -7.64 16.00 0.39
N SER A 179 -6.78 15.01 0.11
CA SER A 179 -5.50 14.88 0.80
C SER A 179 -4.54 15.93 0.26
N LEU A 180 -4.02 16.80 1.12
CA LEU A 180 -2.97 17.75 0.78
C LEU A 180 -1.61 17.07 0.72
N SER A 181 -1.34 16.19 1.69
CA SER A 181 -0.14 15.38 1.76
C SER A 181 -0.40 14.16 2.65
N THR A 182 0.18 13.04 2.30
CA THR A 182 0.16 11.83 3.12
C THR A 182 1.60 11.41 3.35
N LEU A 183 1.97 11.26 4.62
CA LEU A 183 3.34 11.01 5.05
C LEU A 183 3.42 9.69 5.82
N GLN A 184 4.42 8.89 5.51
CA GLN A 184 4.89 7.81 6.39
C GLN A 184 6.13 8.29 7.12
N CYS A 185 6.10 8.20 8.45
CA CYS A 185 7.25 8.50 9.32
C CYS A 185 7.76 7.19 9.93
N THR A 186 9.07 7.00 9.99
CA THR A 186 9.70 5.87 10.69
C THR A 186 10.75 6.38 11.68
N PRO A 187 11.01 5.65 12.79
CA PRO A 187 10.39 4.40 13.20
C PRO A 187 8.95 4.58 13.67
N ASP A 188 8.13 3.54 13.45
CA ASP A 188 6.76 3.54 13.96
C ASP A 188 6.75 3.55 15.50
N GLY A 189 5.80 4.31 16.07
CA GLY A 189 5.69 4.46 17.52
C GLY A 189 6.72 5.39 18.16
N GLN A 190 7.49 6.18 17.37
CA GLN A 190 8.41 7.17 17.92
C GLN A 190 7.67 8.19 18.81
N VAL A 191 8.14 8.35 20.04
CA VAL A 191 7.62 9.33 20.99
C VAL A 191 8.54 10.54 21.03
N PHE A 192 7.96 11.72 20.89
CA PHE A 192 8.67 12.99 21.01
C PHE A 192 8.30 13.66 22.35
N GLU A 193 9.30 14.17 23.08
CA GLU A 193 9.11 14.92 24.34
C GLU A 193 8.56 16.35 24.13
N LYS A 194 8.71 16.88 22.92
CA LYS A 194 8.18 18.16 22.48
C LYS A 194 7.41 18.00 21.17
N PRO A 195 6.39 18.83 20.92
CA PRO A 195 5.65 18.78 19.66
C PRO A 195 6.58 18.97 18.46
N VAL A 196 6.43 18.12 17.46
CA VAL A 196 7.02 18.30 16.14
C VAL A 196 6.02 19.03 15.24
N VAL A 197 6.52 19.81 14.28
CA VAL A 197 5.69 20.59 13.37
C VAL A 197 5.87 20.05 11.97
N VAL A 198 4.75 19.64 11.36
CA VAL A 198 4.69 19.27 9.94
C VAL A 198 4.06 20.42 9.18
N SER A 199 4.79 20.99 8.23
CA SER A 199 4.27 22.04 7.35
C SER A 199 4.13 21.50 5.92
N VAL A 200 2.93 21.63 5.38
CA VAL A 200 2.61 21.20 4.02
C VAL A 200 2.32 22.43 3.16
N LYS A 201 3.12 22.65 2.11
CA LYS A 201 2.83 23.70 1.14
C LYS A 201 1.64 23.29 0.27
N ASN A 202 0.68 24.18 0.17
CA ASN A 202 -0.40 24.01 -0.79
C ASN A 202 0.12 24.27 -2.21
N GLY A 203 0.34 23.22 -3.00
CA GLY A 203 0.76 23.31 -4.39
C GLY A 203 -0.35 23.68 -5.36
N THR A 204 -1.57 23.95 -4.87
CA THR A 204 -2.70 24.32 -5.71
C THR A 204 -2.76 25.83 -5.96
N SER A 205 -3.49 26.24 -7.02
CA SER A 205 -3.73 27.63 -7.36
C SER A 205 -4.26 28.42 -6.16
N SER A 206 -3.87 29.69 -6.07
CA SER A 206 -4.28 30.63 -5.03
C SER A 206 -5.79 30.85 -4.87
N ASP A 207 -6.60 30.21 -5.72
CA ASP A 207 -8.05 30.34 -5.75
C ASP A 207 -8.80 29.26 -4.96
N ILE A 208 -8.06 28.31 -4.34
CA ILE A 208 -8.66 27.26 -3.50
C ILE A 208 -8.51 27.65 -2.03
N TYR A 209 -9.63 27.96 -1.40
CA TYR A 209 -9.71 28.20 0.04
C TYR A 209 -10.11 26.93 0.77
N PHE A 210 -9.31 26.50 1.74
CA PHE A 210 -9.66 25.38 2.61
C PHE A 210 -10.47 25.90 3.78
N ALA A 211 -11.72 25.47 3.86
CA ALA A 211 -12.60 25.84 4.98
C ALA A 211 -12.30 25.04 6.25
N ASP A 212 -11.74 23.84 6.10
CA ASP A 212 -11.48 22.91 7.21
C ASP A 212 -10.26 22.04 6.84
N VAL A 213 -9.18 22.19 7.60
CA VAL A 213 -7.95 21.37 7.45
C VAL A 213 -7.87 20.42 8.64
N LYS A 214 -7.66 19.13 8.36
CA LYS A 214 -7.61 18.10 9.39
C LYS A 214 -6.31 17.34 9.34
N HIS A 215 -5.81 17.00 10.53
CA HIS A 215 -4.72 16.06 10.70
C HIS A 215 -5.31 14.68 10.97
N LEU A 216 -5.00 13.72 10.11
CA LEU A 216 -5.46 12.35 10.21
C LEU A 216 -4.28 11.40 10.38
N VAL A 217 -4.45 10.37 11.19
CA VAL A 217 -3.49 9.28 11.34
C VAL A 217 -4.16 7.97 10.92
N GLU A 218 -3.48 7.20 10.10
CA GLU A 218 -3.92 5.87 9.69
C GLU A 218 -3.68 4.87 10.83
N LYS A 219 -4.74 4.11 11.18
CA LYS A 219 -4.68 3.00 12.12
C LYS A 219 -5.48 1.82 11.58
N ASN A 220 -4.80 0.73 11.31
CA ASN A 220 -5.42 -0.52 10.84
C ASN A 220 -6.30 -0.32 9.58
N GLY A 221 -5.86 0.46 8.62
CA GLY A 221 -6.59 0.74 7.39
C GLY A 221 -7.71 1.78 7.53
N THR A 222 -7.80 2.48 8.67
CA THR A 222 -8.79 3.54 8.93
C THR A 222 -8.09 4.83 9.32
N TRP A 223 -8.55 5.95 8.77
CA TRP A 223 -8.03 7.28 9.09
C TRP A 223 -8.82 7.91 10.23
N GLU A 224 -8.14 8.27 11.31
CA GLU A 224 -8.72 8.91 12.48
C GLU A 224 -8.18 10.33 12.61
N GLU A 225 -9.06 11.30 12.91
CA GLU A 225 -8.67 12.68 13.20
C GLU A 225 -7.95 12.77 14.53
N VAL A 226 -6.75 13.35 14.51
CA VAL A 226 -5.91 13.52 15.70
C VAL A 226 -5.26 14.92 15.69
N GLY A 227 -5.25 15.57 16.85
CA GLY A 227 -4.59 16.86 17.04
C GLY A 227 -5.18 18.02 16.24
N ASP A 228 -4.54 19.15 16.38
CA ASP A 228 -4.94 20.40 15.72
C ASP A 228 -4.20 20.54 14.37
N ALA A 229 -4.95 20.90 13.34
CA ALA A 229 -4.40 21.38 12.08
C ALA A 229 -4.84 22.80 11.85
N SER A 230 -4.00 23.60 11.22
CA SER A 230 -4.31 24.98 10.87
C SER A 230 -3.85 25.30 9.46
N TYR A 231 -4.55 26.20 8.81
CA TYR A 231 -4.19 26.73 7.50
C TYR A 231 -3.68 28.16 7.68
N ASP A 232 -2.48 28.44 7.18
CA ASP A 232 -1.92 29.77 7.08
C ASP A 232 -1.97 30.25 5.63
N ALA A 233 -2.69 31.33 5.40
CA ALA A 233 -2.88 31.95 4.09
C ALA A 233 -1.79 33.01 3.79
N ALA A 234 -0.52 32.76 4.14
CA ALA A 234 0.58 33.68 3.93
C ALA A 234 0.87 34.00 2.46
#